data_a9fcb950554a4513c49549de7f714276
#
_entry.id   a9fcb950554a4513c49549de7f714276
#
_cell.length_a   1.000
_cell.length_b   1.000
_cell.length_c   1.000
_cell.angle_alpha   90.00
_cell.angle_beta   90.00
_cell.angle_gamma   90.00
#
_symmetry.space_group_name_H-M   'P 1'
#
loop_
_entity.id
_entity.type
_entity.pdbx_description
1 polymer ?
#
loop_
_entity_poly.entity_id
_entity_poly.type
_entity_poly.pdbx_seq_one_letter_code
_entity_poly.pdbx_strand_id
1 'polypeptide(L)'
;MLSKLLKKALPAPLHQPIRGAVLLLISPLRRRLRHTWRSGVKRRLRGRRNRLRHLRRKLQRRLRDVWRKEGKQRLWLTIWRIDTWRRGNRPLESNKQIHLISSLGNLHTGTSQRTLHLFDELKDHANVHLWSTARHSVAPEIREKYPVKRIVPERFEFPKTGTFVFVGSLAPIGPWHRYTYPRRIVLVHNSDQVTPRQFRRKLRQLSKGGRREVEVAYASELIKRRIGNHPGFVQASLIDLDRFAPSTSKKPSESASAGFTVGRLSRTDYFKHHPDDAALYRQLLDHGCRVRIMGPSQDLKAELSGLQSIELLPAYSQEAHLFLQGLDCFFYRTSENYLEPSGRVITEAMACGLAVVCHKRGGYAEWIEDGRNGFLFDTQQEALEIVLTLKEDPALRERVGKAARRSAEELFSDMVRSEIVEFYLR
;
A
#
# COMPACT_ATOMS: atom_id res chain seq x y z
N MET A 1 9.44 23.65 34.49
CA MET A 1 9.25 23.31 33.07
C MET A 1 8.18 22.23 32.87
N LEU A 2 8.21 21.10 33.63
CA LEU A 2 7.20 20.02 33.54
C LEU A 2 5.77 20.51 33.87
N SER A 3 5.61 21.40 34.88
CA SER A 3 4.30 21.92 35.28
C SER A 3 3.64 22.81 34.23
N LYS A 4 4.44 23.52 33.42
CA LYS A 4 3.94 24.32 32.27
C LYS A 4 3.56 23.47 31.06
N LEU A 5 4.23 22.31 30.85
CA LEU A 5 3.90 21.35 29.79
C LEU A 5 2.62 20.56 30.11
N LEU A 6 2.43 20.19 31.36
CA LEU A 6 1.21 19.49 31.83
C LEU A 6 -0.03 20.38 31.73
N LYS A 7 0.10 21.69 32.01
CA LYS A 7 -1.01 22.66 31.86
C LYS A 7 -1.47 22.85 30.41
N LYS A 8 -0.57 22.66 29.43
CA LYS A 8 -0.89 22.79 28.00
C LYS A 8 -1.49 21.52 27.38
N ALA A 9 -1.30 20.35 28.01
CA ALA A 9 -1.62 19.05 27.40
C ALA A 9 -2.85 18.37 27.99
N LEU A 10 -3.43 18.89 29.09
CA LEU A 10 -4.49 18.21 29.83
C LEU A 10 -5.61 19.19 30.24
N PRO A 11 -6.88 18.73 30.27
CA PRO A 11 -7.99 19.50 30.83
C PRO A 11 -7.81 19.78 32.32
N ALA A 12 -8.27 20.94 32.79
CA ALA A 12 -8.09 21.46 34.16
C ALA A 12 -8.36 20.47 35.32
N PRO A 13 -9.39 19.60 35.29
CA PRO A 13 -9.70 18.70 36.41
C PRO A 13 -8.68 17.57 36.64
N LEU A 14 -7.74 17.35 35.71
CA LEU A 14 -6.75 16.25 35.78
C LEU A 14 -5.35 16.70 36.23
N HIS A 15 -5.15 17.98 36.51
CA HIS A 15 -3.83 18.53 36.87
C HIS A 15 -3.26 18.04 38.22
N GLN A 16 -4.12 17.85 39.20
CA GLN A 16 -3.69 17.48 40.57
C GLN A 16 -3.29 16.00 40.70
N PRO A 17 -4.11 15.00 40.30
CA PRO A 17 -3.74 13.60 40.50
C PRO A 17 -2.55 13.16 39.64
N ILE A 18 -2.41 13.73 38.42
CA ILE A 18 -1.28 13.38 37.52
C ILE A 18 0.05 13.99 38.05
N ARG A 19 0.00 15.15 38.66
CA ARG A 19 1.19 15.79 39.27
C ARG A 19 1.75 14.95 40.41
N GLY A 20 0.90 14.32 41.24
CA GLY A 20 1.28 13.39 42.30
C GLY A 20 1.93 12.11 41.75
N ALA A 21 1.32 11.49 40.75
CA ALA A 21 1.83 10.26 40.12
C ALA A 21 3.17 10.46 39.39
N VAL A 22 3.36 11.59 38.69
CA VAL A 22 4.64 11.93 38.04
C VAL A 22 5.74 12.22 39.05
N LEU A 23 5.45 12.86 40.18
CA LEU A 23 6.41 13.10 41.23
C LEU A 23 6.83 11.81 41.95
N LEU A 24 5.91 10.85 42.14
CA LEU A 24 6.21 9.54 42.72
C LEU A 24 7.10 8.67 41.81
N LEU A 25 6.92 8.74 40.50
CA LEU A 25 7.72 7.99 39.51
C LEU A 25 9.14 8.56 39.32
N ILE A 26 9.34 9.86 39.56
CA ILE A 26 10.64 10.54 39.38
C ILE A 26 11.47 10.58 40.69
N SER A 27 10.83 10.45 41.85
CA SER A 27 11.49 10.57 43.16
C SER A 27 12.58 9.50 43.41
N PRO A 28 12.41 8.20 43.05
CA PRO A 28 13.47 7.19 43.26
C PRO A 28 14.68 7.42 42.34
N LEU A 29 14.45 7.88 41.10
CA LEU A 29 15.54 8.19 40.17
C LEU A 29 16.35 9.40 40.58
N ARG A 30 15.70 10.44 41.15
CA ARG A 30 16.40 11.61 41.72
C ARG A 30 17.22 11.27 42.98
N ARG A 31 16.76 10.36 43.86
CA ARG A 31 17.49 9.90 45.02
C ARG A 31 18.73 9.08 44.65
N ARG A 32 18.62 8.09 43.73
CA ARG A 32 19.75 7.31 43.22
C ARG A 32 20.81 8.19 42.56
N LEU A 33 20.40 9.18 41.74
CA LEU A 33 21.33 10.11 41.07
C LEU A 33 22.02 11.07 42.07
N ARG A 34 21.40 11.46 43.20
CA ARG A 34 22.04 12.30 44.22
C ARG A 34 23.02 11.51 45.09
N HIS A 35 22.76 10.23 45.34
CA HIS A 35 23.62 9.40 46.17
C HIS A 35 24.94 9.03 45.48
N THR A 36 24.90 8.69 44.21
CA THR A 36 26.10 8.39 43.39
C THR A 36 26.95 9.63 43.11
N TRP A 37 26.38 10.83 43.24
CA TRP A 37 27.09 12.10 43.00
C TRP A 37 27.86 12.65 44.21
N ARG A 38 27.52 12.23 45.44
CA ARG A 38 28.13 12.73 46.67
C ARG A 38 29.32 11.93 47.13
N SER A 39 29.48 10.70 46.76
CA SER A 39 30.55 9.83 47.24
C SER A 39 31.66 9.64 46.20
N GLY A 40 32.61 10.50 46.11
CA GLY A 40 33.92 10.14 45.60
C GLY A 40 34.55 10.93 44.47
N VAL A 41 33.87 11.90 43.85
CA VAL A 41 34.38 12.50 42.60
C VAL A 41 35.07 13.88 42.78
N LYS A 42 34.93 14.51 43.93
CA LYS A 42 35.43 15.89 44.14
C LYS A 42 36.96 16.07 44.14
N ARG A 43 37.76 15.02 44.28
CA ARG A 43 39.23 15.18 44.47
C ARG A 43 40.13 14.89 43.27
N ARG A 44 39.65 14.26 42.17
CA ARG A 44 40.53 13.87 41.04
C ARG A 44 40.30 14.59 39.71
N LEU A 45 39.51 15.65 39.63
CA LEU A 45 38.99 16.11 38.31
C LEU A 45 39.20 17.58 37.94
N ARG A 46 40.25 18.27 38.47
CA ARG A 46 40.59 19.61 37.95
C ARG A 46 41.02 19.61 36.46
N GLY A 47 41.54 18.50 35.93
CA GLY A 47 41.98 18.38 34.53
C GLY A 47 40.94 17.87 33.49
N ARG A 48 39.73 17.42 33.94
CA ARG A 48 38.77 16.74 33.04
C ARG A 48 37.42 17.46 32.85
N ARG A 49 37.36 18.74 33.13
CA ARG A 49 36.12 19.55 33.12
C ARG A 49 35.37 19.51 31.77
N ASN A 50 36.07 19.43 30.64
CA ASN A 50 35.48 19.42 29.31
C ASN A 50 34.93 18.04 28.92
N ARG A 51 35.56 16.94 29.31
CA ARG A 51 35.04 15.57 29.07
C ARG A 51 33.75 15.31 29.85
N LEU A 52 33.68 15.80 31.10
CA LEU A 52 32.47 15.68 31.93
C LEU A 52 31.30 16.50 31.41
N ARG A 53 31.56 17.70 30.84
CA ARG A 53 30.51 18.48 30.20
C ARG A 53 29.97 17.78 28.96
N HIS A 54 30.81 17.11 28.18
CA HIS A 54 30.39 16.35 27.00
C HIS A 54 29.60 15.10 27.40
N LEU A 55 30.08 14.33 28.39
CA LEU A 55 29.38 13.16 28.94
C LEU A 55 28.03 13.56 29.57
N ARG A 56 28.00 14.68 30.32
CA ARG A 56 26.74 15.22 30.87
C ARG A 56 25.73 15.59 29.77
N ARG A 57 26.19 16.23 28.69
CA ARG A 57 25.34 16.56 27.54
C ARG A 57 24.85 15.29 26.81
N LYS A 58 25.72 14.29 26.66
CA LYS A 58 25.38 13.00 26.03
C LYS A 58 24.41 12.20 26.91
N LEU A 59 24.61 12.17 28.21
CA LEU A 59 23.70 11.55 29.17
C LEU A 59 22.35 12.29 29.23
N GLN A 60 22.35 13.62 29.22
CA GLN A 60 21.14 14.43 29.19
C GLN A 60 20.37 14.29 27.87
N ARG A 61 21.07 14.06 26.74
CA ARG A 61 20.42 13.71 25.46
C ARG A 61 19.82 12.31 25.53
N ARG A 62 20.57 11.30 25.99
CA ARG A 62 20.05 9.93 26.17
C ARG A 62 18.88 9.88 27.15
N LEU A 63 18.96 10.56 28.28
CA LEU A 63 17.87 10.64 29.26
C LEU A 63 16.65 11.39 28.69
N ARG A 64 16.86 12.43 27.87
CA ARG A 64 15.76 13.09 27.13
C ARG A 64 15.13 12.17 26.08
N ASP A 65 15.93 11.37 25.39
CA ASP A 65 15.45 10.46 24.36
C ASP A 65 14.74 9.25 24.95
N VAL A 66 15.26 8.71 26.07
CA VAL A 66 14.58 7.67 26.87
C VAL A 66 13.29 8.24 27.47
N TRP A 67 13.34 9.45 28.04
CA TRP A 67 12.14 10.10 28.58
C TRP A 67 11.13 10.48 27.49
N ARG A 68 11.58 10.92 26.31
CA ARG A 68 10.70 11.15 25.16
C ARG A 68 10.05 9.87 24.63
N LYS A 69 10.76 8.75 24.63
CA LYS A 69 10.24 7.46 24.15
C LYS A 69 9.43 6.71 25.20
N GLU A 70 9.98 6.55 26.40
CA GLU A 70 9.36 5.70 27.44
C GLU A 70 8.48 6.49 28.42
N GLY A 71 8.88 7.68 28.82
CA GLY A 71 8.11 8.50 29.75
C GLY A 71 6.82 9.02 29.15
N LYS A 72 6.86 9.41 27.88
CA LYS A 72 5.63 9.72 27.14
C LYS A 72 4.74 8.48 27.02
N GLN A 73 5.30 7.31 26.66
CA GLN A 73 4.53 6.07 26.54
C GLN A 73 3.89 5.64 27.86
N ARG A 74 4.60 5.75 28.98
CA ARG A 74 4.05 5.41 30.32
C ARG A 74 2.99 6.40 30.77
N LEU A 75 3.19 7.70 30.53
CA LEU A 75 2.17 8.73 30.79
C LEU A 75 0.90 8.47 29.96
N TRP A 76 1.08 8.14 28.69
CA TRP A 76 -0.01 7.78 27.79
C TRP A 76 -0.77 6.54 28.24
N LEU A 77 -0.05 5.50 28.70
CA LEU A 77 -0.65 4.29 29.28
C LEU A 77 -1.51 4.60 30.51
N THR A 78 -1.03 5.50 31.37
CA THR A 78 -1.75 5.87 32.59
C THR A 78 -3.01 6.67 32.28
N ILE A 79 -2.92 7.65 31.38
CA ILE A 79 -4.08 8.44 30.92
C ILE A 79 -5.10 7.54 30.23
N TRP A 80 -4.64 6.61 29.39
CA TRP A 80 -5.52 5.67 28.70
C TRP A 80 -6.20 4.68 29.66
N ARG A 81 -5.49 4.16 30.67
CA ARG A 81 -6.09 3.34 31.74
C ARG A 81 -7.15 4.07 32.51
N ILE A 82 -6.94 5.36 32.80
CA ILE A 82 -7.92 6.22 33.45
C ILE A 82 -9.13 6.48 32.53
N ASP A 83 -8.89 6.73 31.26
CA ASP A 83 -9.98 6.96 30.28
C ASP A 83 -10.81 5.69 30.03
N THR A 84 -10.18 4.51 29.92
CA THR A 84 -10.88 3.22 29.83
C THR A 84 -11.62 2.85 31.12
N TRP A 85 -11.07 3.16 32.28
CA TRP A 85 -11.74 2.95 33.54
C TRP A 85 -12.96 3.89 33.72
N ARG A 86 -12.85 5.17 33.32
CA ARG A 86 -13.96 6.14 33.36
C ARG A 86 -15.10 5.79 32.40
N ARG A 87 -14.80 5.24 31.25
CA ARG A 87 -15.82 4.86 30.26
C ARG A 87 -16.50 3.53 30.58
N GLY A 88 -16.04 2.82 31.61
CA GLY A 88 -16.47 1.46 31.90
C GLY A 88 -16.06 0.50 30.79
N ASN A 89 -15.98 -0.78 31.10
CA ASN A 89 -15.70 -1.87 30.15
C ASN A 89 -16.90 -2.14 29.20
N ARG A 90 -17.70 -1.13 28.87
CA ARG A 90 -18.73 -1.32 27.85
C ARG A 90 -18.03 -1.42 26.51
N PRO A 91 -18.09 -2.58 25.82
CA PRO A 91 -17.79 -2.61 24.40
C PRO A 91 -18.70 -1.53 23.77
N LEU A 92 -18.09 -0.56 23.09
CA LEU A 92 -18.87 0.32 22.23
C LEU A 92 -19.52 -0.59 21.20
N GLU A 93 -20.79 -0.89 21.43
CA GLU A 93 -21.66 -1.59 20.51
C GLU A 93 -21.82 -0.74 19.26
N SER A 94 -20.97 -0.97 18.30
CA SER A 94 -21.28 -0.64 16.93
C SER A 94 -20.80 -1.83 16.09
N ASN A 95 -21.75 -2.68 15.85
CA ASN A 95 -21.58 -3.99 15.23
C ASN A 95 -21.06 -3.98 13.80
N LYS A 96 -20.75 -2.80 13.21
CA LYS A 96 -20.32 -2.70 11.80
C LYS A 96 -19.33 -1.55 11.57
N GLN A 97 -18.38 -1.31 12.47
CA GLN A 97 -17.31 -0.34 12.20
C GLN A 97 -16.11 -1.03 11.59
N ILE A 98 -15.70 -0.58 10.40
CA ILE A 98 -14.51 -1.04 9.70
C ILE A 98 -13.51 0.12 9.60
N HIS A 99 -12.27 -0.13 9.99
CA HIS A 99 -11.19 0.83 9.90
C HIS A 99 -10.16 0.37 8.88
N LEU A 100 -10.15 0.99 7.71
CA LEU A 100 -9.13 0.78 6.69
C LEU A 100 -7.89 1.62 7.04
N ILE A 101 -6.78 0.95 7.33
CA ILE A 101 -5.56 1.56 7.86
C ILE A 101 -4.43 1.33 6.85
N SER A 102 -3.94 2.42 6.26
CA SER A 102 -2.94 2.37 5.20
C SER A 102 -2.03 3.59 5.19
N SER A 103 -0.97 3.55 4.38
CA SER A 103 -0.19 4.75 4.07
C SER A 103 -0.80 5.45 2.87
N LEU A 104 -1.54 6.53 3.09
CA LEU A 104 -2.25 7.31 2.06
C LEU A 104 -1.48 8.58 1.68
N GLY A 105 -0.15 8.51 1.67
CA GLY A 105 0.73 9.64 1.31
C GLY A 105 0.94 9.83 -0.19
N ASN A 106 0.50 8.90 -1.03
CA ASN A 106 0.59 8.96 -2.49
C ASN A 106 -0.58 8.19 -3.10
N LEU A 107 -1.39 8.86 -3.92
CA LEU A 107 -2.57 8.29 -4.58
C LEU A 107 -2.21 7.11 -5.50
N HIS A 108 -1.07 7.18 -6.17
CA HIS A 108 -0.69 6.28 -7.26
C HIS A 108 -0.02 4.97 -6.81
N THR A 109 0.05 4.70 -5.51
CA THR A 109 0.54 3.41 -5.04
C THR A 109 -0.55 2.35 -5.12
N GLY A 110 -0.21 1.10 -5.45
CA GLY A 110 -1.16 -0.02 -5.45
C GLY A 110 -1.85 -0.23 -4.10
N THR A 111 -1.15 0.10 -3.01
CA THR A 111 -1.70 0.05 -1.65
C THR A 111 -2.76 1.12 -1.41
N SER A 112 -2.52 2.37 -1.82
CA SER A 112 -3.50 3.45 -1.70
C SER A 112 -4.74 3.18 -2.54
N GLN A 113 -4.55 2.83 -3.81
CA GLN A 113 -5.66 2.50 -4.72
C GLN A 113 -6.51 1.35 -4.17
N ARG A 114 -5.87 0.28 -3.70
CA ARG A 114 -6.59 -0.85 -3.10
C ARG A 114 -7.37 -0.43 -1.85
N THR A 115 -6.82 0.46 -1.03
CA THR A 115 -7.50 0.98 0.16
C THR A 115 -8.74 1.78 -0.20
N LEU A 116 -8.63 2.65 -1.21
CA LEU A 116 -9.73 3.51 -1.66
C LEU A 116 -10.84 2.70 -2.32
N HIS A 117 -10.49 1.72 -3.17
CA HIS A 117 -11.49 0.82 -3.77
C HIS A 117 -12.21 -0.04 -2.71
N LEU A 118 -11.48 -0.54 -1.70
CA LEU A 118 -12.13 -1.22 -0.57
C LEU A 118 -13.04 -0.29 0.21
N PHE A 119 -12.69 0.98 0.34
CA PHE A 119 -13.58 1.96 0.97
C PHE A 119 -14.85 2.16 0.15
N ASP A 120 -14.71 2.36 -1.14
CA ASP A 120 -15.86 2.55 -2.04
C ASP A 120 -16.77 1.33 -2.08
N GLU A 121 -16.21 0.11 -2.02
CA GLU A 121 -16.96 -1.15 -1.98
C GLU A 121 -17.69 -1.36 -0.67
N LEU A 122 -17.11 -0.96 0.46
CA LEU A 122 -17.63 -1.29 1.78
C LEU A 122 -18.50 -0.18 2.42
N LYS A 123 -18.42 1.06 1.94
CA LYS A 123 -19.06 2.24 2.57
C LYS A 123 -20.58 2.16 2.64
N ASP A 124 -21.21 1.47 1.68
CA ASP A 124 -22.66 1.33 1.61
C ASP A 124 -23.18 0.15 2.47
N HIS A 125 -22.26 -0.71 2.94
CA HIS A 125 -22.57 -1.90 3.74
C HIS A 125 -22.21 -1.75 5.22
N ALA A 126 -21.31 -0.82 5.56
CA ALA A 126 -20.81 -0.62 6.92
C ALA A 126 -20.38 0.83 7.18
N ASN A 127 -20.20 1.17 8.47
CA ASN A 127 -19.57 2.43 8.85
C ASN A 127 -18.05 2.32 8.68
N VAL A 128 -17.54 2.72 7.51
CA VAL A 128 -16.15 2.60 7.12
C VAL A 128 -15.37 3.88 7.39
N HIS A 129 -14.23 3.76 8.04
CA HIS A 129 -13.33 4.86 8.34
C HIS A 129 -11.97 4.67 7.67
N LEU A 130 -11.49 5.67 6.97
CA LEU A 130 -10.15 5.71 6.41
C LEU A 130 -9.15 6.33 7.38
N TRP A 131 -8.03 5.62 7.62
CA TRP A 131 -6.95 6.07 8.50
C TRP A 131 -5.61 6.03 7.79
N SER A 132 -4.90 7.15 7.80
CA SER A 132 -3.56 7.24 7.25
C SER A 132 -2.47 7.09 8.30
N THR A 133 -1.52 6.20 8.04
CA THR A 133 -0.27 6.05 8.80
C THR A 133 0.88 6.87 8.21
N ALA A 134 0.63 7.66 7.17
CA ALA A 134 1.65 8.49 6.52
C ALA A 134 2.29 9.45 7.52
N ARG A 135 3.64 9.52 7.51
CA ARG A 135 4.40 10.34 8.46
C ARG A 135 4.21 11.84 8.23
N HIS A 136 4.08 12.27 6.97
CA HIS A 136 4.04 13.69 6.61
C HIS A 136 2.60 14.17 6.42
N SER A 137 1.99 13.84 5.30
CA SER A 137 0.63 14.26 4.96
C SER A 137 -0.09 13.17 4.17
N VAL A 138 -1.42 13.21 4.20
CA VAL A 138 -2.25 12.51 3.21
C VAL A 138 -2.10 13.24 1.88
N ALA A 139 -2.05 12.50 0.77
CA ALA A 139 -2.02 13.09 -0.56
C ALA A 139 -3.21 14.05 -0.75
N PRO A 140 -3.00 15.27 -1.30
CA PRO A 140 -4.07 16.25 -1.45
C PRO A 140 -5.28 15.70 -2.19
N GLU A 141 -5.05 14.99 -3.28
CA GLU A 141 -6.07 14.40 -4.15
C GLU A 141 -6.94 13.35 -3.41
N ILE A 142 -6.34 12.63 -2.46
CA ILE A 142 -7.07 11.68 -1.61
C ILE A 142 -7.90 12.44 -0.58
N ARG A 143 -7.33 13.49 0.03
CA ARG A 143 -8.00 14.26 1.08
C ARG A 143 -9.20 15.05 0.56
N GLU A 144 -9.17 15.48 -0.69
CA GLU A 144 -10.28 16.19 -1.33
C GLU A 144 -11.47 15.28 -1.60
N LYS A 145 -11.21 14.01 -1.95
CA LYS A 145 -12.27 13.06 -2.35
C LYS A 145 -12.76 12.17 -1.21
N TYR A 146 -11.93 11.92 -0.18
CA TYR A 146 -12.20 10.91 0.84
C TYR A 146 -12.06 11.45 2.27
N PRO A 147 -12.92 11.01 3.22
CA PRO A 147 -12.90 11.45 4.61
C PRO A 147 -11.76 10.80 5.41
N VAL A 148 -10.53 11.04 5.02
CA VAL A 148 -9.34 10.42 5.62
C VAL A 148 -8.95 11.10 6.93
N LYS A 149 -8.84 10.31 8.00
CA LYS A 149 -8.29 10.70 9.30
C LYS A 149 -6.82 10.31 9.40
N ARG A 150 -6.00 11.17 9.99
CA ARG A 150 -4.62 10.81 10.31
C ARG A 150 -4.56 10.11 11.66
N ILE A 151 -3.69 9.10 11.77
CA ILE A 151 -3.36 8.52 13.06
C ILE A 151 -2.38 9.45 13.77
N VAL A 152 -2.86 10.10 14.85
CA VAL A 152 -2.09 11.01 15.71
C VAL A 152 -2.16 10.50 17.15
N PRO A 153 -1.26 9.57 17.54
CA PRO A 153 -1.30 8.92 18.85
C PRO A 153 -1.24 9.92 20.01
N GLU A 154 -0.55 11.03 19.82
CA GLU A 154 -0.39 12.09 20.81
C GLU A 154 -1.70 12.81 21.15
N ARG A 155 -2.70 12.71 20.27
CA ARG A 155 -4.04 13.27 20.43
C ARG A 155 -5.10 12.22 20.69
N PHE A 156 -4.76 10.94 20.83
CA PHE A 156 -5.69 9.80 20.86
C PHE A 156 -6.56 9.65 19.61
N GLU A 157 -6.10 10.23 18.50
CA GLU A 157 -6.77 10.12 17.20
C GLU A 157 -6.27 8.86 16.49
N PHE A 158 -6.90 7.73 16.76
CA PHE A 158 -6.67 6.43 16.12
C PHE A 158 -7.87 5.52 16.36
N PRO A 159 -8.09 4.48 15.54
CA PRO A 159 -9.18 3.52 15.74
C PRO A 159 -9.00 2.76 17.05
N LYS A 160 -10.08 2.55 17.82
CA LYS A 160 -10.03 1.94 19.16
C LYS A 160 -10.62 0.53 19.20
N THR A 161 -11.73 0.34 18.52
CA THR A 161 -12.51 -0.92 18.47
C THR A 161 -12.97 -1.19 17.05
N GLY A 162 -13.70 -2.27 16.79
CA GLY A 162 -14.22 -2.61 15.46
C GLY A 162 -13.27 -3.53 14.68
N THR A 163 -13.51 -3.70 13.39
CA THR A 163 -12.65 -4.47 12.49
C THR A 163 -11.53 -3.60 11.95
N PHE A 164 -10.29 -4.00 12.16
CA PHE A 164 -9.11 -3.30 11.65
C PHE A 164 -8.58 -4.00 10.41
N VAL A 165 -8.57 -3.31 9.30
CA VAL A 165 -8.03 -3.79 8.03
C VAL A 165 -6.74 -3.01 7.73
N PHE A 166 -5.60 -3.64 7.90
CA PHE A 166 -4.30 -3.06 7.56
C PHE A 166 -3.98 -3.36 6.10
N VAL A 167 -4.05 -2.35 5.25
CA VAL A 167 -3.75 -2.51 3.82
C VAL A 167 -2.27 -2.20 3.57
N GLY A 168 -1.55 -3.21 3.08
CA GLY A 168 -0.12 -3.17 2.82
C GLY A 168 0.75 -3.62 3.99
N SER A 169 1.45 -4.75 3.81
CA SER A 169 2.31 -5.34 4.84
C SER A 169 3.53 -4.49 5.19
N LEU A 170 3.96 -3.60 4.29
CA LEU A 170 5.08 -2.68 4.53
C LEU A 170 4.65 -1.43 5.32
N ALA A 171 3.36 -1.12 5.39
CA ALA A 171 2.88 0.05 6.12
C ALA A 171 3.32 -0.01 7.60
N PRO A 172 3.94 1.06 8.15
CA PRO A 172 4.38 1.07 9.53
C PRO A 172 3.19 1.02 10.47
N ILE A 173 3.28 0.18 11.51
CA ILE A 173 2.33 0.17 12.62
C ILE A 173 3.00 0.87 13.80
N GLY A 174 2.48 2.00 14.18
CA GLY A 174 2.95 2.72 15.37
C GLY A 174 2.60 2.00 16.68
N PRO A 175 3.13 2.45 17.82
CA PRO A 175 2.83 1.85 19.12
C PRO A 175 1.36 1.99 19.54
N TRP A 176 0.59 2.85 18.89
CA TRP A 176 -0.82 3.13 19.18
C TRP A 176 -1.70 1.88 19.13
N HIS A 177 -1.42 0.92 18.23
CA HIS A 177 -2.21 -0.31 18.08
C HIS A 177 -2.20 -1.18 19.34
N ARG A 178 -1.21 -1.02 20.23
CA ARG A 178 -1.14 -1.72 21.52
C ARG A 178 -2.24 -1.28 22.48
N TYR A 179 -2.80 -0.09 22.25
CA TYR A 179 -3.84 0.53 23.09
C TYR A 179 -5.24 0.40 22.51
N THR A 180 -5.42 -0.51 21.57
CA THR A 180 -6.68 -0.74 20.88
C THR A 180 -7.25 -2.11 21.20
N TYR A 181 -8.55 -2.27 21.00
CA TYR A 181 -9.27 -3.53 21.20
C TYR A 181 -10.09 -3.86 19.92
N PRO A 182 -9.43 -4.15 18.80
CA PRO A 182 -10.14 -4.57 17.62
C PRO A 182 -10.88 -5.89 17.89
N ARG A 183 -12.08 -6.00 17.38
CA ARG A 183 -12.85 -7.24 17.37
C ARG A 183 -12.19 -8.26 16.41
N ARG A 184 -11.74 -7.76 15.26
CA ARG A 184 -11.13 -8.53 14.19
C ARG A 184 -9.95 -7.76 13.61
N ILE A 185 -8.95 -8.48 13.14
CA ILE A 185 -7.78 -7.88 12.46
C ILE A 185 -7.59 -8.60 11.14
N VAL A 186 -7.58 -7.84 10.05
CA VAL A 186 -7.25 -8.32 8.71
C VAL A 186 -5.99 -7.63 8.22
N LEU A 187 -5.05 -8.39 7.67
CA LEU A 187 -3.87 -7.88 6.97
C LEU A 187 -4.03 -8.13 5.47
N VAL A 188 -4.13 -7.07 4.69
CA VAL A 188 -4.09 -7.17 3.22
C VAL A 188 -2.64 -7.18 2.76
N HIS A 189 -2.18 -8.30 2.22
CA HIS A 189 -0.81 -8.50 1.72
C HIS A 189 -0.77 -8.41 0.20
N ASN A 190 -0.12 -7.37 -0.30
CA ASN A 190 -0.08 -7.00 -1.72
C ASN A 190 1.35 -6.58 -2.18
N SER A 191 2.38 -7.23 -1.67
CA SER A 191 3.77 -6.90 -2.01
C SER A 191 4.63 -8.14 -2.16
N ASP A 192 5.42 -8.19 -3.21
CA ASP A 192 6.46 -9.21 -3.44
C ASP A 192 7.75 -8.95 -2.63
N GLN A 193 7.95 -7.70 -2.17
CA GLN A 193 9.16 -7.27 -1.47
C GLN A 193 9.21 -7.68 0.01
N VAL A 194 8.20 -8.41 0.48
CA VAL A 194 8.10 -8.87 1.87
C VAL A 194 8.57 -10.30 1.97
N THR A 195 9.66 -10.53 2.69
CA THR A 195 10.15 -11.89 2.97
C THR A 195 9.22 -12.63 3.94
N PRO A 196 9.21 -13.99 3.94
CA PRO A 196 8.43 -14.78 4.89
C PRO A 196 8.74 -14.43 6.37
N ARG A 197 9.99 -14.08 6.67
CA ARG A 197 10.40 -13.63 8.02
C ARG A 197 9.78 -12.29 8.40
N GLN A 198 9.79 -11.32 7.47
CA GLN A 198 9.17 -10.00 7.68
C GLN A 198 7.65 -10.13 7.81
N PHE A 199 7.03 -10.98 7.00
CA PHE A 199 5.60 -11.26 7.06
C PHE A 199 5.21 -11.84 8.43
N ARG A 200 5.88 -12.92 8.88
CA ARG A 200 5.65 -13.49 10.23
C ARG A 200 5.89 -12.48 11.35
N ARG A 201 6.88 -11.60 11.20
CA ARG A 201 7.10 -10.50 12.17
C ARG A 201 5.93 -9.53 12.20
N LYS A 202 5.35 -9.21 11.02
CA LYS A 202 4.19 -8.34 10.90
C LYS A 202 2.96 -8.97 11.57
N LEU A 203 2.67 -10.24 11.30
CA LEU A 203 1.58 -10.96 11.96
C LEU A 203 1.76 -10.95 13.49
N ARG A 204 2.94 -11.27 14.00
CA ARG A 204 3.22 -11.24 15.45
C ARG A 204 3.03 -9.84 16.05
N GLN A 205 3.38 -8.78 15.31
CA GLN A 205 3.18 -7.41 15.73
C GLN A 205 1.67 -7.07 15.82
N LEU A 206 0.88 -7.47 14.84
CA LEU A 206 -0.57 -7.24 14.81
C LEU A 206 -1.30 -8.08 15.85
N SER A 207 -0.94 -9.34 16.00
CA SER A 207 -1.52 -10.26 16.99
C SER A 207 -1.13 -9.95 18.44
N LYS A 208 -0.34 -8.89 18.68
CA LYS A 208 0.22 -8.57 20.02
C LYS A 208 0.95 -9.77 20.66
N GLY A 209 1.80 -10.45 19.87
CA GLY A 209 2.55 -11.60 20.31
C GLY A 209 1.75 -12.89 20.37
N GLY A 210 0.75 -13.08 19.49
CA GLY A 210 -0.06 -14.30 19.41
C GLY A 210 -1.34 -14.28 20.24
N ARG A 211 -1.62 -13.16 20.93
CA ARG A 211 -2.84 -13.03 21.76
C ARG A 211 -4.13 -12.78 20.96
N ARG A 212 -4.02 -12.56 19.65
CA ARG A 212 -5.14 -12.27 18.74
C ARG A 212 -4.88 -12.92 17.41
N GLU A 213 -5.90 -13.44 16.82
CA GLU A 213 -5.87 -13.92 15.45
C GLU A 213 -5.75 -12.76 14.47
N VAL A 214 -5.03 -12.98 13.38
CA VAL A 214 -4.88 -12.03 12.27
C VAL A 214 -5.20 -12.80 11.01
N GLU A 215 -6.33 -12.48 10.41
CA GLU A 215 -6.70 -13.00 9.10
C GLU A 215 -5.91 -12.28 8.00
N VAL A 216 -5.71 -12.96 6.88
CA VAL A 216 -4.94 -12.38 5.77
C VAL A 216 -5.77 -12.40 4.49
N ALA A 217 -5.75 -11.28 3.77
CA ALA A 217 -6.21 -11.19 2.39
C ALA A 217 -5.00 -10.98 1.47
N TYR A 218 -4.92 -11.75 0.39
CA TYR A 218 -3.80 -11.74 -0.55
C TYR A 218 -4.19 -11.13 -1.89
N ALA A 219 -3.23 -10.50 -2.57
CA ALA A 219 -3.43 -9.94 -3.89
C ALA A 219 -3.51 -11.01 -4.99
N SER A 220 -2.94 -12.21 -4.76
CA SER A 220 -2.93 -13.36 -5.66
C SER A 220 -2.46 -14.61 -4.90
N GLU A 221 -2.68 -15.79 -5.46
CA GLU A 221 -2.13 -17.06 -4.94
C GLU A 221 -0.58 -17.07 -5.02
N LEU A 222 0.00 -16.43 -6.04
CA LEU A 222 1.45 -16.26 -6.15
C LEU A 222 2.03 -15.60 -4.89
N ILE A 223 1.44 -14.50 -4.47
CA ILE A 223 1.90 -13.76 -3.28
C ILE A 223 1.69 -14.56 -2.00
N LYS A 224 0.61 -15.33 -1.91
CA LYS A 224 0.34 -16.24 -0.79
C LYS A 224 1.41 -17.34 -0.71
N ARG A 225 1.71 -18.03 -1.84
CA ARG A 225 2.75 -19.05 -1.91
C ARG A 225 4.13 -18.49 -1.54
N ARG A 226 4.46 -17.29 -1.98
CA ARG A 226 5.76 -16.66 -1.78
C ARG A 226 6.10 -16.40 -0.31
N ILE A 227 5.11 -16.20 0.56
CA ILE A 227 5.34 -15.97 1.99
C ILE A 227 5.18 -17.23 2.86
N GLY A 228 5.09 -18.40 2.27
CA GLY A 228 4.98 -19.69 2.94
C GLY A 228 3.56 -20.22 3.06
N ASN A 229 2.67 -19.82 2.16
CA ASN A 229 1.32 -20.35 2.00
C ASN A 229 0.46 -20.27 3.29
N HIS A 230 0.61 -19.18 4.05
CA HIS A 230 -0.21 -18.94 5.22
C HIS A 230 -1.69 -18.84 4.81
N PRO A 231 -2.65 -19.46 5.54
CA PRO A 231 -4.06 -19.43 5.20
C PRO A 231 -4.61 -18.01 5.05
N GLY A 232 -5.53 -17.82 4.13
CA GLY A 232 -6.17 -16.52 3.93
C GLY A 232 -6.95 -16.42 2.63
N PHE A 233 -7.72 -15.35 2.52
CA PHE A 233 -8.57 -15.03 1.38
C PHE A 233 -7.74 -14.46 0.23
N VAL A 234 -8.00 -14.89 -0.99
CA VAL A 234 -7.34 -14.33 -2.17
C VAL A 234 -8.32 -13.43 -2.91
N GLN A 235 -7.89 -12.21 -3.19
CA GLN A 235 -8.74 -11.18 -3.77
C GLN A 235 -7.94 -10.35 -4.77
N ALA A 236 -8.37 -10.31 -6.03
CA ALA A 236 -7.86 -9.38 -7.01
C ALA A 236 -8.06 -7.91 -6.57
N SER A 237 -7.27 -7.01 -7.14
CA SER A 237 -7.47 -5.58 -6.91
C SER A 237 -8.70 -5.11 -7.66
N LEU A 238 -9.72 -4.64 -6.95
CA LEU A 238 -10.96 -4.11 -7.53
C LEU A 238 -10.67 -3.03 -8.57
N ILE A 239 -11.45 -3.04 -9.65
CA ILE A 239 -11.46 -2.02 -10.69
C ILE A 239 -12.90 -1.56 -10.96
N ASP A 240 -13.03 -0.41 -11.57
CA ASP A 240 -14.30 0.15 -12.03
C ASP A 240 -14.55 -0.32 -13.47
N LEU A 241 -15.44 -1.31 -13.65
CA LEU A 241 -15.74 -1.90 -14.95
C LEU A 241 -16.47 -0.94 -15.91
N ASP A 242 -17.21 0.04 -15.39
CA ASP A 242 -17.91 1.03 -16.20
C ASP A 242 -16.92 2.04 -16.77
N ARG A 243 -15.95 2.45 -15.96
CA ARG A 243 -14.87 3.34 -16.37
C ARG A 243 -13.91 2.65 -17.34
N PHE A 244 -13.55 1.40 -17.07
CA PHE A 244 -12.69 0.58 -17.93
C PHE A 244 -13.55 -0.28 -18.85
N ALA A 245 -14.27 0.37 -19.76
CA ALA A 245 -15.07 -0.28 -20.78
C ALA A 245 -14.40 -0.20 -22.16
N PRO A 246 -14.72 -1.12 -23.09
CA PRO A 246 -14.29 -1.00 -24.47
C PRO A 246 -14.72 0.35 -25.09
N SER A 247 -13.89 0.92 -25.97
CA SER A 247 -14.22 2.17 -26.63
C SER A 247 -15.40 1.98 -27.58
N THR A 248 -16.44 2.79 -27.41
CA THR A 248 -17.61 2.81 -28.33
C THR A 248 -17.32 3.49 -29.65
N SER A 249 -16.25 4.29 -29.73
CA SER A 249 -15.89 5.09 -30.92
C SER A 249 -14.88 4.40 -31.85
N LYS A 250 -14.22 3.33 -31.41
CA LYS A 250 -13.26 2.59 -32.23
C LYS A 250 -13.99 1.57 -33.10
N LYS A 251 -14.29 1.94 -34.36
CA LYS A 251 -14.70 0.96 -35.37
C LYS A 251 -13.46 0.16 -35.80
N PRO A 252 -13.54 -1.19 -35.91
CA PRO A 252 -12.40 -2.01 -36.35
C PRO A 252 -11.84 -1.65 -37.73
N SER A 253 -12.62 -0.95 -38.54
CA SER A 253 -12.27 -0.61 -39.93
C SER A 253 -11.53 0.73 -40.11
N GLU A 254 -11.54 1.63 -39.11
CA GLU A 254 -10.89 2.95 -39.26
C GLU A 254 -9.40 2.93 -38.88
N SER A 255 -8.88 1.83 -38.36
CA SER A 255 -7.48 1.72 -37.95
C SER A 255 -6.52 1.28 -39.08
N ALA A 256 -7.00 0.93 -40.23
CA ALA A 256 -6.14 0.45 -41.33
C ALA A 256 -5.12 1.51 -41.81
N SER A 257 -5.43 2.81 -41.70
CA SER A 257 -4.52 3.90 -42.02
C SER A 257 -3.70 4.38 -40.79
N ALA A 258 -4.11 4.08 -39.58
CA ALA A 258 -3.48 4.58 -38.35
C ALA A 258 -2.35 3.68 -37.81
N GLY A 259 -2.21 2.45 -38.34
CA GLY A 259 -1.20 1.46 -37.89
C GLY A 259 -1.57 0.78 -36.57
N PHE A 260 -1.07 -0.43 -36.34
CA PHE A 260 -1.29 -1.23 -35.15
C PHE A 260 -0.54 -0.66 -33.96
N THR A 261 -1.24 -0.33 -32.88
CA THR A 261 -0.68 0.34 -31.70
C THR A 261 -0.53 -0.62 -30.52
N VAL A 262 0.71 -0.87 -30.12
CA VAL A 262 1.05 -1.62 -28.91
C VAL A 262 1.31 -0.64 -27.77
N GLY A 263 0.71 -0.87 -26.62
CA GLY A 263 0.87 0.05 -25.53
C GLY A 263 1.21 -0.58 -24.19
N ARG A 264 1.78 0.25 -23.32
CA ARG A 264 2.12 -0.09 -21.95
C ARG A 264 1.80 1.06 -21.01
N LEU A 265 1.28 0.73 -19.85
CA LEU A 265 0.99 1.66 -18.77
C LEU A 265 1.62 1.19 -17.47
N SER A 266 2.45 2.02 -16.84
CA SER A 266 3.02 1.73 -15.52
C SER A 266 3.45 3.01 -14.81
N ARG A 267 3.91 2.86 -13.55
CA ARG A 267 4.70 3.91 -12.89
C ARG A 267 6.12 3.91 -13.46
N THR A 268 6.83 5.00 -13.26
CA THR A 268 8.20 5.21 -13.75
C THR A 268 9.29 4.43 -13.01
N ASP A 269 8.92 3.58 -12.04
CA ASP A 269 9.89 2.79 -11.28
C ASP A 269 10.65 1.84 -12.23
N TYR A 270 11.99 1.82 -12.15
CA TYR A 270 12.85 1.03 -13.03
C TYR A 270 12.50 -0.47 -13.02
N PHE A 271 12.13 -1.03 -11.87
CA PHE A 271 11.76 -2.45 -11.76
C PHE A 271 10.41 -2.79 -12.40
N LYS A 272 9.61 -1.79 -12.78
CA LYS A 272 8.37 -1.99 -13.56
C LYS A 272 8.65 -2.23 -15.04
N HIS A 273 9.86 -2.02 -15.51
CA HIS A 273 10.29 -2.22 -16.87
C HIS A 273 11.38 -3.30 -16.93
N HIS A 274 11.37 -4.11 -17.98
CA HIS A 274 12.45 -5.06 -18.21
C HIS A 274 13.60 -4.35 -18.93
N PRO A 275 14.88 -4.66 -18.62
CA PRO A 275 16.00 -4.04 -19.31
C PRO A 275 15.96 -4.17 -20.84
N ASP A 276 15.49 -5.30 -21.35
CA ASP A 276 15.43 -5.57 -22.80
C ASP A 276 14.15 -5.03 -23.48
N ASP A 277 13.28 -4.32 -22.75
CA ASP A 277 12.04 -3.76 -23.33
C ASP A 277 12.34 -2.80 -24.50
N ALA A 278 13.44 -2.03 -24.43
CA ALA A 278 13.82 -1.12 -25.52
C ALA A 278 14.12 -1.86 -26.82
N ALA A 279 14.81 -3.02 -26.75
CA ALA A 279 15.10 -3.84 -27.92
C ALA A 279 13.81 -4.41 -28.55
N LEU A 280 12.88 -4.90 -27.72
CA LEU A 280 11.59 -5.38 -28.21
C LEU A 280 10.77 -4.26 -28.90
N TYR A 281 10.71 -3.07 -28.29
CA TYR A 281 9.98 -1.95 -28.89
C TYR A 281 10.58 -1.50 -30.22
N ARG A 282 11.92 -1.50 -30.38
CA ARG A 282 12.56 -1.23 -31.67
C ARG A 282 12.14 -2.28 -32.72
N GLN A 283 12.18 -3.56 -32.39
CA GLN A 283 11.72 -4.62 -33.30
C GLN A 283 10.25 -4.43 -33.70
N LEU A 284 9.37 -4.07 -32.78
CA LEU A 284 7.98 -3.76 -33.10
C LEU A 284 7.83 -2.56 -34.06
N LEU A 285 8.64 -1.51 -33.87
CA LEU A 285 8.68 -0.37 -34.78
C LEU A 285 9.16 -0.78 -36.18
N ASP A 286 10.22 -1.61 -36.28
CA ASP A 286 10.75 -2.15 -37.56
C ASP A 286 9.70 -2.97 -38.31
N HIS A 287 8.79 -3.62 -37.59
CA HIS A 287 7.64 -4.33 -38.18
C HIS A 287 6.40 -3.43 -38.39
N GLY A 288 6.57 -2.09 -38.35
CA GLY A 288 5.49 -1.13 -38.66
C GLY A 288 4.41 -1.04 -37.58
N CYS A 289 4.70 -1.43 -36.33
CA CYS A 289 3.84 -1.14 -35.20
C CYS A 289 4.07 0.32 -34.72
N ARG A 290 3.05 0.89 -34.08
CA ARG A 290 3.19 2.09 -33.25
C ARG A 290 3.32 1.67 -31.80
N VAL A 291 4.16 2.36 -31.04
CA VAL A 291 4.37 2.06 -29.63
C VAL A 291 3.95 3.25 -28.77
N ARG A 292 3.13 3.02 -27.74
CA ARG A 292 2.70 4.04 -26.77
C ARG A 292 3.02 3.59 -25.36
N ILE A 293 3.82 4.37 -24.63
CA ILE A 293 4.24 4.05 -23.25
C ILE A 293 3.88 5.21 -22.35
N MET A 294 2.99 4.98 -21.39
CA MET A 294 2.71 5.94 -20.32
C MET A 294 3.44 5.51 -19.03
N GLY A 295 4.35 6.36 -18.57
CA GLY A 295 5.20 6.10 -17.41
C GLY A 295 6.45 5.28 -17.70
N PRO A 296 7.22 5.57 -18.78
CA PRO A 296 8.49 4.90 -19.01
C PRO A 296 9.47 5.18 -17.87
N SER A 297 10.35 4.21 -17.56
CA SER A 297 11.50 4.47 -16.70
C SER A 297 12.44 5.48 -17.38
N GLN A 298 13.35 6.06 -16.59
CA GLN A 298 14.30 7.02 -17.13
C GLN A 298 15.21 6.39 -18.18
N ASP A 299 15.68 5.16 -17.95
CA ASP A 299 16.53 4.42 -18.87
C ASP A 299 15.77 4.10 -20.18
N LEU A 300 14.58 3.54 -20.09
CA LEU A 300 13.75 3.25 -21.23
C LEU A 300 13.41 4.50 -22.05
N LYS A 301 13.14 5.64 -21.38
CA LYS A 301 12.93 6.91 -22.04
C LYS A 301 14.19 7.39 -22.78
N ALA A 302 15.36 7.27 -22.19
CA ALA A 302 16.61 7.66 -22.81
C ALA A 302 16.90 6.84 -24.08
N GLU A 303 16.64 5.53 -24.03
CA GLU A 303 16.90 4.62 -25.15
C GLU A 303 15.92 4.77 -26.33
N LEU A 304 14.69 5.19 -26.09
CA LEU A 304 13.64 5.24 -27.09
C LEU A 304 13.30 6.66 -27.57
N SER A 305 13.84 7.71 -26.93
CA SER A 305 13.57 9.09 -27.32
C SER A 305 14.09 9.37 -28.71
N GLY A 306 13.30 10.09 -29.51
CA GLY A 306 13.67 10.49 -30.89
C GLY A 306 13.34 9.43 -31.96
N LEU A 307 12.91 8.23 -31.61
CA LEU A 307 12.43 7.24 -32.58
C LEU A 307 11.07 7.68 -33.14
N GLN A 308 10.86 7.39 -34.44
CA GLN A 308 9.55 7.60 -35.08
C GLN A 308 8.54 6.53 -34.63
N SER A 309 7.27 6.86 -34.67
CA SER A 309 6.15 5.96 -34.34
C SER A 309 6.12 5.47 -32.89
N ILE A 310 6.86 6.16 -31.99
CA ILE A 310 6.79 5.93 -30.54
C ILE A 310 6.31 7.19 -29.81
N GLU A 311 5.41 6.98 -28.85
CA GLU A 311 4.91 8.03 -27.96
C GLU A 311 5.27 7.69 -26.50
N LEU A 312 6.10 8.53 -25.88
CA LEU A 312 6.54 8.39 -24.50
C LEU A 312 5.85 9.45 -23.63
N LEU A 313 4.82 9.05 -22.91
CA LEU A 313 4.02 9.92 -22.06
C LEU A 313 4.50 9.89 -20.61
N PRO A 314 4.49 11.04 -19.91
CA PRO A 314 4.70 11.04 -18.46
C PRO A 314 3.68 10.14 -17.76
N ALA A 315 4.07 9.53 -16.65
CA ALA A 315 3.13 8.79 -15.82
C ALA A 315 1.98 9.72 -15.39
N TYR A 316 0.74 9.23 -15.51
CA TYR A 316 -0.48 9.96 -15.14
C TYR A 316 -0.78 11.22 -15.96
N SER A 317 -0.18 11.39 -17.12
CA SER A 317 -0.44 12.54 -18.00
C SER A 317 -1.83 12.54 -18.63
N GLN A 318 -2.48 11.38 -18.63
CA GLN A 318 -3.90 11.22 -19.01
C GLN A 318 -4.56 10.13 -18.17
N GLU A 319 -5.88 10.04 -18.24
CA GLU A 319 -6.66 9.01 -17.58
C GLU A 319 -6.34 7.62 -18.14
N ALA A 320 -6.14 6.63 -17.25
CA ALA A 320 -5.70 5.30 -17.63
C ALA A 320 -6.64 4.62 -18.64
N HIS A 321 -7.96 4.75 -18.45
CA HIS A 321 -8.95 4.16 -19.36
C HIS A 321 -8.87 4.76 -20.77
N LEU A 322 -8.69 6.08 -20.91
CA LEU A 322 -8.53 6.74 -22.20
C LEU A 322 -7.24 6.32 -22.92
N PHE A 323 -6.15 6.15 -22.15
CA PHE A 323 -4.92 5.61 -22.70
C PHE A 323 -5.12 4.19 -23.24
N LEU A 324 -5.71 3.30 -22.43
CA LEU A 324 -5.95 1.91 -22.82
C LEU A 324 -6.89 1.80 -24.02
N GLN A 325 -7.98 2.55 -24.06
CA GLN A 325 -8.91 2.59 -25.20
C GLN A 325 -8.27 3.04 -26.51
N GLY A 326 -7.12 3.73 -26.44
CA GLY A 326 -6.32 4.14 -27.61
C GLY A 326 -5.39 3.07 -28.16
N LEU A 327 -5.36 1.85 -27.61
CA LEU A 327 -4.46 0.77 -28.00
C LEU A 327 -5.16 -0.32 -28.81
N ASP A 328 -4.39 -1.12 -29.52
CA ASP A 328 -4.83 -2.36 -30.18
C ASP A 328 -4.37 -3.60 -29.39
N CYS A 329 -3.24 -3.50 -28.70
CA CYS A 329 -2.69 -4.55 -27.86
C CYS A 329 -2.03 -3.93 -26.61
N PHE A 330 -2.21 -4.59 -25.49
CA PHE A 330 -1.54 -4.20 -24.24
C PHE A 330 -0.40 -5.16 -23.92
N PHE A 331 0.83 -4.64 -23.87
CA PHE A 331 2.02 -5.41 -23.54
C PHE A 331 2.48 -5.14 -22.11
N TYR A 332 2.87 -6.20 -21.35
CA TYR A 332 3.34 -6.03 -20.00
C TYR A 332 4.44 -7.03 -19.59
N ARG A 333 5.58 -6.51 -19.23
CA ARG A 333 6.70 -7.25 -18.64
C ARG A 333 7.36 -6.39 -17.55
N THR A 334 7.83 -7.00 -16.48
CA THR A 334 8.58 -6.34 -15.42
C THR A 334 10.02 -6.87 -15.37
N SER A 335 10.90 -6.18 -14.65
CA SER A 335 12.26 -6.65 -14.42
C SER A 335 12.25 -8.01 -13.70
N GLU A 336 13.32 -8.79 -13.90
CA GLU A 336 13.51 -10.12 -13.29
C GLU A 336 13.50 -10.08 -11.75
N ASN A 337 13.87 -8.93 -11.18
CA ASN A 337 13.96 -8.74 -9.72
C ASN A 337 12.63 -8.31 -9.08
N TYR A 338 11.55 -8.20 -9.87
CA TYR A 338 10.25 -7.78 -9.38
C TYR A 338 9.13 -8.69 -9.88
N LEU A 339 8.32 -9.19 -8.96
CA LEU A 339 7.10 -9.90 -9.28
C LEU A 339 5.90 -8.98 -9.06
N GLU A 340 5.12 -8.77 -10.11
CA GLU A 340 3.89 -8.00 -9.99
C GLU A 340 2.87 -8.74 -9.12
N PRO A 341 2.45 -8.19 -7.98
CA PRO A 341 1.59 -8.94 -7.05
C PRO A 341 0.21 -9.30 -7.58
N SER A 342 -0.40 -8.41 -8.36
CA SER A 342 -1.76 -8.59 -8.88
C SER A 342 -1.90 -8.15 -10.33
N GLY A 343 -1.12 -7.15 -10.78
CA GLY A 343 -1.19 -6.64 -12.15
C GLY A 343 -2.49 -5.90 -12.47
N ARG A 344 -2.96 -5.04 -11.57
CA ARG A 344 -4.21 -4.30 -11.76
C ARG A 344 -4.35 -3.65 -13.15
N VAL A 345 -3.28 -3.07 -13.68
CA VAL A 345 -3.26 -2.45 -15.01
C VAL A 345 -3.57 -3.45 -16.13
N ILE A 346 -3.28 -4.73 -15.93
CA ILE A 346 -3.59 -5.79 -16.89
C ILE A 346 -5.08 -6.11 -16.85
N THR A 347 -5.68 -6.23 -15.65
CA THR A 347 -7.13 -6.40 -15.54
C THR A 347 -7.90 -5.18 -16.02
N GLU A 348 -7.34 -3.97 -15.88
CA GLU A 348 -7.88 -2.74 -16.48
C GLU A 348 -7.85 -2.80 -18.03
N ALA A 349 -6.75 -3.30 -18.61
CA ALA A 349 -6.63 -3.51 -20.06
C ALA A 349 -7.59 -4.60 -20.57
N MET A 350 -7.72 -5.72 -19.84
CA MET A 350 -8.70 -6.76 -20.13
C MET A 350 -10.13 -6.21 -20.09
N ALA A 351 -10.45 -5.39 -19.09
CA ALA A 351 -11.76 -4.75 -18.97
C ALA A 351 -12.05 -3.78 -20.13
N CYS A 352 -11.04 -3.10 -20.68
CA CYS A 352 -11.16 -2.32 -21.91
C CYS A 352 -11.31 -3.17 -23.20
N GLY A 353 -11.32 -4.50 -23.08
CA GLY A 353 -11.45 -5.41 -24.21
C GLY A 353 -10.17 -5.53 -25.07
N LEU A 354 -9.01 -5.26 -24.49
CA LEU A 354 -7.74 -5.39 -25.20
C LEU A 354 -7.20 -6.82 -25.14
N ALA A 355 -6.60 -7.28 -26.22
CA ALA A 355 -5.72 -8.43 -26.18
C ALA A 355 -4.49 -8.06 -25.35
N VAL A 356 -4.25 -8.81 -24.26
CA VAL A 356 -3.11 -8.59 -23.35
C VAL A 356 -2.01 -9.61 -23.66
N VAL A 357 -0.77 -9.16 -23.72
CA VAL A 357 0.43 -9.99 -23.92
C VAL A 357 1.36 -9.75 -22.74
N CYS A 358 1.49 -10.73 -21.86
CA CYS A 358 2.10 -10.54 -20.55
C CYS A 358 3.16 -11.61 -20.28
N HIS A 359 4.27 -11.19 -19.62
CA HIS A 359 5.28 -12.13 -19.14
C HIS A 359 4.67 -13.05 -18.06
N LYS A 360 4.93 -14.38 -18.15
CA LYS A 360 4.37 -15.43 -17.28
C LYS A 360 4.94 -15.41 -15.84
N ARG A 361 5.03 -14.25 -15.20
CA ARG A 361 5.72 -14.13 -13.90
C ARG A 361 4.96 -13.40 -12.81
N GLY A 362 3.87 -12.75 -13.09
CA GLY A 362 3.10 -11.98 -12.11
C GLY A 362 1.88 -12.73 -11.58
N GLY A 363 1.28 -12.20 -10.51
CA GLY A 363 -0.01 -12.70 -10.01
C GLY A 363 -1.15 -12.56 -11.01
N TYR A 364 -1.03 -11.69 -11.98
CA TYR A 364 -1.97 -11.56 -13.09
C TYR A 364 -2.02 -12.79 -14.00
N ALA A 365 -0.94 -13.58 -14.05
CA ALA A 365 -0.96 -14.83 -14.84
C ALA A 365 -1.99 -15.85 -14.33
N GLU A 366 -2.50 -15.68 -13.13
CA GLU A 366 -3.57 -16.49 -12.56
C GLU A 366 -4.96 -16.21 -13.21
N TRP A 367 -5.09 -15.04 -13.85
CA TRP A 367 -6.33 -14.61 -14.52
C TRP A 367 -6.30 -14.77 -16.05
N ILE A 368 -5.13 -15.11 -16.60
CA ILE A 368 -4.93 -15.24 -18.04
C ILE A 368 -4.90 -16.72 -18.42
N GLU A 369 -5.87 -17.12 -19.23
CA GLU A 369 -5.90 -18.39 -19.95
C GLU A 369 -5.24 -18.16 -21.30
N ASP A 370 -4.01 -18.69 -21.46
CA ASP A 370 -3.16 -18.47 -22.63
C ASP A 370 -3.86 -18.82 -23.95
N GLY A 371 -3.79 -17.92 -24.93
CA GLY A 371 -4.47 -18.03 -26.23
C GLY A 371 -5.99 -17.79 -26.23
N ARG A 372 -6.63 -17.71 -25.05
CA ARG A 372 -8.08 -17.52 -24.92
C ARG A 372 -8.48 -16.08 -24.58
N ASN A 373 -8.05 -15.58 -23.41
CA ASN A 373 -8.38 -14.24 -22.91
C ASN A 373 -7.15 -13.32 -22.78
N GLY A 374 -6.01 -13.75 -23.30
CA GLY A 374 -4.73 -13.08 -23.31
C GLY A 374 -3.65 -14.06 -23.71
N PHE A 375 -2.41 -13.58 -23.73
CA PHE A 375 -1.24 -14.39 -24.02
C PHE A 375 -0.19 -14.26 -22.94
N LEU A 376 0.44 -15.39 -22.60
CA LEU A 376 1.54 -15.47 -21.67
C LEU A 376 2.80 -15.90 -22.42
N PHE A 377 3.90 -15.18 -22.22
CA PHE A 377 5.20 -15.50 -22.84
C PHE A 377 6.28 -15.68 -21.78
N ASP A 378 7.29 -16.46 -22.11
CA ASP A 378 8.50 -16.64 -21.30
C ASP A 378 9.70 -15.92 -21.91
N THR A 379 9.77 -15.78 -23.25
CA THR A 379 10.89 -15.16 -23.97
C THR A 379 10.48 -13.92 -24.76
N GLN A 380 11.46 -13.06 -25.06
CA GLN A 380 11.22 -11.87 -25.88
C GLN A 380 10.77 -12.23 -27.30
N GLN A 381 11.31 -13.32 -27.85
CA GLN A 381 10.96 -13.79 -29.18
C GLN A 381 9.48 -14.21 -29.25
N GLU A 382 9.01 -14.99 -28.29
CA GLU A 382 7.58 -15.35 -28.17
C GLU A 382 6.69 -14.10 -28.05
N ALA A 383 7.10 -13.12 -27.25
CA ALA A 383 6.37 -11.87 -27.12
C ALA A 383 6.23 -11.13 -28.45
N LEU A 384 7.32 -11.05 -29.24
CA LEU A 384 7.33 -10.44 -30.55
C LEU A 384 6.38 -11.18 -31.50
N GLU A 385 6.49 -12.49 -31.61
CA GLU A 385 5.67 -13.33 -32.46
C GLU A 385 4.18 -13.21 -32.15
N ILE A 386 3.80 -13.26 -30.88
CA ILE A 386 2.42 -13.09 -30.42
C ILE A 386 1.89 -11.71 -30.83
N VAL A 387 2.66 -10.64 -30.59
CA VAL A 387 2.23 -9.27 -30.94
C VAL A 387 2.05 -9.11 -32.45
N LEU A 388 2.97 -9.68 -33.27
CA LEU A 388 2.86 -9.63 -34.72
C LEU A 388 1.68 -10.46 -35.24
N THR A 389 1.42 -11.64 -34.67
CA THR A 389 0.23 -12.42 -34.97
C THR A 389 -1.05 -11.62 -34.67
N LEU A 390 -1.14 -10.94 -33.55
CA LEU A 390 -2.27 -10.07 -33.20
C LEU A 390 -2.42 -8.86 -34.16
N LYS A 391 -1.32 -8.37 -34.72
CA LYS A 391 -1.33 -7.33 -35.73
C LYS A 391 -1.91 -7.86 -37.05
N GLU A 392 -1.50 -9.04 -37.50
CA GLU A 392 -1.85 -9.65 -38.78
C GLU A 392 -3.23 -10.30 -38.78
N ASP A 393 -3.73 -10.73 -37.57
CA ASP A 393 -5.06 -11.35 -37.43
C ASP A 393 -5.98 -10.49 -36.54
N PRO A 394 -6.75 -9.54 -37.16
CA PRO A 394 -7.73 -8.74 -36.41
C PRO A 394 -8.86 -9.57 -35.79
N ALA A 395 -9.23 -10.71 -36.40
CA ALA A 395 -10.29 -11.58 -35.88
C ALA A 395 -9.84 -12.29 -34.59
N LEU A 396 -8.61 -12.79 -34.56
CA LEU A 396 -7.98 -13.32 -33.34
C LEU A 396 -7.95 -12.25 -32.26
N ARG A 397 -7.45 -11.05 -32.59
CA ARG A 397 -7.34 -9.94 -31.65
C ARG A 397 -8.70 -9.57 -31.05
N GLU A 398 -9.73 -9.45 -31.85
CA GLU A 398 -11.09 -9.16 -31.38
C GLU A 398 -11.65 -10.28 -30.51
N ARG A 399 -11.46 -11.54 -30.90
CA ARG A 399 -11.92 -12.71 -30.16
C ARG A 399 -11.28 -12.75 -28.77
N VAL A 400 -9.95 -12.57 -28.70
CA VAL A 400 -9.18 -12.56 -27.42
C VAL A 400 -9.59 -11.36 -26.59
N GLY A 401 -9.72 -10.17 -27.16
CA GLY A 401 -10.16 -8.97 -26.46
C GLY A 401 -11.57 -9.11 -25.86
N LYS A 402 -12.51 -9.68 -26.59
CA LYS A 402 -13.86 -9.99 -26.06
C LYS A 402 -13.81 -11.02 -24.94
N ALA A 403 -12.96 -12.03 -25.04
CA ALA A 403 -12.77 -13.01 -23.97
C ALA A 403 -12.11 -12.37 -22.75
N ALA A 404 -11.11 -11.49 -22.94
CA ALA A 404 -10.48 -10.70 -21.86
C ALA A 404 -11.52 -9.87 -21.09
N ARG A 405 -12.40 -9.16 -21.82
CA ARG A 405 -13.49 -8.38 -21.20
C ARG A 405 -14.41 -9.26 -20.35
N ARG A 406 -14.87 -10.40 -20.89
CA ARG A 406 -15.71 -11.34 -20.12
C ARG A 406 -15.02 -11.84 -18.86
N SER A 407 -13.74 -12.22 -18.95
CA SER A 407 -12.98 -12.66 -17.78
C SER A 407 -12.83 -11.55 -16.74
N ALA A 408 -12.69 -10.29 -17.15
CA ALA A 408 -12.71 -9.17 -16.22
C ALA A 408 -14.10 -8.98 -15.55
N GLU A 409 -15.19 -9.13 -16.31
CA GLU A 409 -16.55 -9.07 -15.77
C GLU A 409 -16.82 -10.21 -14.78
N GLU A 410 -16.35 -11.42 -15.05
CA GLU A 410 -16.44 -12.57 -14.14
C GLU A 410 -15.63 -12.33 -12.86
N LEU A 411 -14.37 -11.83 -12.98
CA LEU A 411 -13.47 -11.56 -11.86
C LEU A 411 -13.99 -10.46 -10.92
N PHE A 412 -14.82 -9.56 -11.41
CA PHE A 412 -15.42 -8.46 -10.67
C PHE A 412 -16.95 -8.48 -10.69
N SER A 413 -17.54 -9.67 -10.88
CA SER A 413 -19.00 -9.88 -10.85
C SER A 413 -19.59 -9.53 -9.48
N ASP A 414 -20.88 -9.25 -9.43
CA ASP A 414 -21.61 -8.96 -8.19
C ASP A 414 -21.46 -10.09 -7.15
N MET A 415 -21.38 -11.34 -7.61
CA MET A 415 -21.13 -12.49 -6.73
C MET A 415 -19.76 -12.38 -6.06
N VAL A 416 -18.69 -12.15 -6.82
CA VAL A 416 -17.33 -11.99 -6.27
C VAL A 416 -17.23 -10.76 -5.37
N ARG A 417 -17.87 -9.64 -5.76
CA ARG A 417 -17.95 -8.44 -4.92
C ARG A 417 -18.68 -8.71 -3.61
N SER A 418 -19.76 -9.47 -3.64
CA SER A 418 -20.52 -9.87 -2.44
C SER A 418 -19.66 -10.74 -1.51
N GLU A 419 -18.89 -11.69 -2.04
CA GLU A 419 -17.93 -12.48 -1.24
C GLU A 419 -16.86 -11.61 -0.58
N ILE A 420 -16.36 -10.61 -1.31
CA ILE A 420 -15.41 -9.63 -0.75
C ILE A 420 -16.04 -8.84 0.40
N VAL A 421 -17.23 -8.31 0.18
CA VAL A 421 -17.99 -7.56 1.19
C VAL A 421 -18.23 -8.43 2.42
N GLU A 422 -18.73 -9.66 2.23
CA GLU A 422 -18.97 -10.62 3.32
C GLU A 422 -17.68 -10.90 4.10
N PHE A 423 -16.55 -11.15 3.40
CA PHE A 423 -15.27 -11.37 4.06
C PHE A 423 -14.90 -10.24 5.01
N TYR A 424 -15.12 -8.98 4.64
CA TYR A 424 -14.75 -7.86 5.50
C TYR A 424 -15.81 -7.52 6.58
N LEU A 425 -17.06 -7.92 6.41
CA LEU A 425 -18.17 -7.66 7.34
C LEU A 425 -18.31 -8.67 8.48
N ARG A 426 -17.74 -9.86 8.38
CA ARG A 426 -17.78 -10.94 9.40
C ARG A 426 -17.55 -10.52 10.84
#